data_c701421ad6a3534a56736d879c6ee61f
#
_entry.id   c701421ad6a3534a56736d879c6ee61f
#
_cell.length_a   1.000
_cell.length_b   1.000
_cell.length_c   1.000
_cell.angle_alpha   90.00
_cell.angle_beta   90.00
_cell.angle_gamma   90.00
#
_symmetry.space_group_name_H-M   'P 1'
#
loop_
_entity.id
_entity.type
_entity.pdbx_description
1 polymer ?
#
loop_
_entity_poly.entity_id
_entity_poly.type
_entity_poly.pdbx_seq_one_letter_code
_entity_poly.pdbx_strand_id
1 'polypeptide(L)'
;MLDDFPAECHSSLPIRGATTRRATAMNLGTIIHTWIKGELIGADEFGNRYYRSKQRSRWGRERRWCLFRGSEEASKVPAEWHAWLHHTVDDPLTHLSTEMKPWQREHEPNMTGTGKAYRPAGHSSRNSARARATGDYEAWSPE
;
A
#
# COMPACT_ATOMS: atom_id res chain seq x y z
N MET A 1 -6.21 -63.70 -8.76
CA MET A 1 -7.51 -63.13 -9.08
C MET A 1 -7.36 -61.64 -8.84
N LEU A 2 -7.22 -61.02 -9.92
CA LEU A 2 -6.96 -59.59 -10.11
C LEU A 2 -8.26 -58.83 -9.95
N ASP A 3 -8.24 -57.74 -9.27
CA ASP A 3 -9.26 -56.70 -9.45
C ASP A 3 -8.58 -55.36 -9.62
N ASP A 4 -8.60 -54.99 -10.89
CA ASP A 4 -8.24 -53.67 -11.44
C ASP A 4 -9.22 -52.62 -10.93
N PHE A 5 -8.72 -51.54 -10.29
CA PHE A 5 -9.49 -50.33 -10.09
C PHE A 5 -8.96 -49.24 -11.02
N PRO A 6 -9.82 -48.69 -11.88
CA PRO A 6 -9.42 -47.59 -12.74
C PRO A 6 -9.28 -46.28 -11.94
N ALA A 7 -8.17 -45.59 -12.17
CA ALA A 7 -7.90 -44.25 -11.68
C ALA A 7 -8.88 -43.26 -12.29
N GLU A 8 -9.78 -42.71 -11.49
CA GLU A 8 -10.61 -41.59 -11.88
C GLU A 8 -9.80 -40.32 -11.97
N CYS A 9 -9.73 -39.83 -13.17
CA CYS A 9 -9.16 -38.56 -13.57
C CYS A 9 -10.00 -37.39 -13.01
N HIS A 10 -9.60 -36.83 -11.89
CA HIS A 10 -10.20 -35.57 -11.44
C HIS A 10 -9.77 -34.44 -12.36
N SER A 11 -10.64 -34.12 -13.27
CA SER A 11 -10.56 -32.90 -14.07
C SER A 11 -10.64 -31.68 -13.16
N SER A 12 -9.49 -31.05 -12.94
CA SER A 12 -9.41 -29.74 -12.30
C SER A 12 -10.08 -28.70 -13.17
N LEU A 13 -11.23 -28.23 -12.74
CA LEU A 13 -11.90 -27.08 -13.31
C LEU A 13 -11.01 -25.85 -13.18
N PRO A 14 -10.85 -25.02 -14.23
CA PRO A 14 -10.09 -23.81 -14.13
C PRO A 14 -10.86 -22.81 -13.24
N ILE A 15 -10.19 -22.36 -12.17
CA ILE A 15 -10.68 -21.26 -11.34
C ILE A 15 -10.74 -19.99 -12.21
N ARG A 16 -11.89 -19.74 -12.81
CA ARG A 16 -12.21 -18.46 -13.43
C ARG A 16 -12.44 -17.44 -12.32
N GLY A 17 -11.49 -16.55 -12.12
CA GLY A 17 -11.64 -15.48 -11.14
C GLY A 17 -10.42 -14.59 -11.04
N ALA A 18 -9.69 -14.37 -12.13
CA ALA A 18 -8.83 -13.19 -12.20
C ALA A 18 -9.74 -11.97 -12.30
N THR A 19 -10.14 -11.42 -11.15
CA THR A 19 -10.73 -10.09 -11.09
C THR A 19 -9.67 -9.12 -11.56
N THR A 20 -9.73 -8.79 -12.84
CA THR A 20 -8.96 -7.68 -13.41
C THR A 20 -9.37 -6.46 -12.60
N ARG A 21 -8.54 -6.06 -11.63
CA ARG A 21 -8.68 -4.76 -10.98
C ARG A 21 -8.64 -3.73 -12.09
N ARG A 22 -9.81 -3.21 -12.44
CA ARG A 22 -9.92 -2.03 -13.28
C ARG A 22 -9.01 -0.99 -12.63
N ALA A 23 -7.95 -0.59 -13.34
CA ALA A 23 -7.25 0.62 -13.00
C ALA A 23 -8.32 1.69 -12.89
N THR A 24 -8.54 2.22 -11.70
CA THR A 24 -9.56 3.24 -11.45
C THR A 24 -9.12 4.42 -12.29
N ALA A 25 -9.79 4.62 -13.41
CA ALA A 25 -9.50 5.75 -14.28
C ALA A 25 -9.77 7.01 -13.44
N MET A 26 -8.76 7.84 -13.28
CA MET A 26 -8.88 9.14 -12.62
C MET A 26 -10.18 9.80 -13.06
N ASN A 27 -10.96 10.25 -12.10
CA ASN A 27 -12.21 10.92 -12.39
C ASN A 27 -11.94 12.17 -13.26
N LEU A 28 -12.55 12.24 -14.43
CA LEU A 28 -12.36 13.34 -15.38
C LEU A 28 -12.61 14.70 -14.72
N GLY A 29 -13.57 14.76 -13.79
CA GLY A 29 -13.84 15.96 -13.00
C GLY A 29 -12.65 16.40 -12.16
N THR A 30 -11.92 15.47 -11.56
CA THR A 30 -10.70 15.77 -10.78
C THR A 30 -9.60 16.33 -11.67
N ILE A 31 -9.44 15.79 -12.86
CA ILE A 31 -8.44 16.28 -13.83
C ILE A 31 -8.77 17.70 -14.26
N ILE A 32 -10.03 17.97 -14.64
CA ILE A 32 -10.50 19.32 -15.04
C ILE A 32 -10.34 20.30 -13.88
N HIS A 33 -10.77 19.91 -12.67
CA HIS A 33 -10.60 20.74 -11.47
C HIS A 33 -9.13 21.09 -11.23
N THR A 34 -8.25 20.09 -11.35
CA THR A 34 -6.80 20.27 -11.15
C THR A 34 -6.21 21.22 -12.19
N TRP A 35 -6.63 21.08 -13.44
CA TRP A 35 -6.16 21.96 -14.52
C TRP A 35 -6.57 23.43 -14.33
N ILE A 36 -7.82 23.68 -13.87
CA ILE A 36 -8.32 25.04 -13.69
C ILE A 36 -7.80 25.68 -12.41
N LYS A 37 -7.83 24.94 -11.29
CA LYS A 37 -7.60 25.49 -9.93
C LYS A 37 -6.33 25.01 -9.28
N GLY A 38 -5.65 24.01 -9.83
CA GLY A 38 -4.45 23.43 -9.27
C GLY A 38 -3.18 24.17 -9.71
N GLU A 39 -2.26 24.29 -8.79
CA GLU A 39 -0.87 24.66 -9.03
C GLU A 39 -0.01 23.44 -8.69
N LEU A 40 0.82 23.00 -9.62
CA LEU A 40 1.72 21.86 -9.42
C LEU A 40 2.86 22.30 -8.48
N ILE A 41 3.03 21.59 -7.38
CA ILE A 41 4.11 21.82 -6.43
C ILE A 41 5.30 20.89 -6.73
N GLY A 42 5.02 19.61 -7.06
CA GLY A 42 6.06 18.66 -7.39
C GLY A 42 5.52 17.27 -7.68
N ALA A 43 6.46 16.34 -7.84
CA ALA A 43 6.18 14.93 -8.04
C ALA A 43 7.11 14.09 -7.16
N ASP A 44 6.67 12.89 -6.78
CA ASP A 44 7.50 11.93 -6.08
C ASP A 44 8.16 10.93 -7.06
N GLU A 45 8.99 10.05 -6.51
CA GLU A 45 9.69 8.98 -7.24
C GLU A 45 8.74 7.93 -7.86
N PHE A 46 7.54 7.76 -7.27
CA PHE A 46 6.51 6.86 -7.80
C PHE A 46 5.71 7.49 -8.95
N GLY A 47 5.94 8.77 -9.23
CA GLY A 47 5.29 9.53 -10.29
C GLY A 47 3.93 10.10 -9.89
N ASN A 48 3.58 10.12 -8.60
CA ASN A 48 2.44 10.86 -8.10
C ASN A 48 2.73 12.36 -8.17
N ARG A 49 1.72 13.15 -8.45
CA ARG A 49 1.84 14.61 -8.61
C ARG A 49 1.05 15.32 -7.53
N TYR A 50 1.66 16.33 -6.94
CA TYR A 50 1.12 17.07 -5.80
C TYR A 50 0.73 18.47 -6.21
N TYR A 51 -0.49 18.85 -5.84
CA TYR A 51 -1.09 20.13 -6.23
C TYR A 51 -1.62 20.86 -5.02
N ARG A 52 -1.59 22.19 -5.11
CA ARG A 52 -2.30 23.07 -4.19
C ARG A 52 -3.30 23.93 -4.94
N SER A 53 -4.30 24.42 -4.25
CA SER A 53 -5.27 25.35 -4.82
C SER A 53 -4.68 26.75 -4.93
N LYS A 54 -4.84 27.37 -6.11
CA LYS A 54 -4.52 28.79 -6.32
C LYS A 54 -5.36 29.71 -5.44
N GLN A 55 -6.53 29.26 -5.00
CA GLN A 55 -7.43 30.03 -4.15
C GLN A 55 -7.44 29.47 -2.73
N ARG A 56 -7.28 30.33 -1.74
CA ARG A 56 -7.46 29.96 -0.34
C ARG A 56 -8.92 29.61 -0.06
N SER A 57 -9.15 28.61 0.74
CA SER A 57 -10.47 28.24 1.22
C SER A 57 -11.05 29.37 2.11
N ARG A 58 -12.39 29.40 2.27
CA ARG A 58 -13.10 30.26 3.24
C ARG A 58 -12.52 30.19 4.65
N TRP A 59 -11.90 29.06 5.01
CA TRP A 59 -11.32 28.79 6.32
C TRP A 59 -9.83 29.16 6.42
N GLY A 60 -9.29 29.89 5.45
CA GLY A 60 -7.91 30.38 5.45
C GLY A 60 -6.86 29.33 5.05
N ARG A 61 -7.21 28.04 5.00
CA ARG A 61 -6.30 26.98 4.55
C ARG A 61 -6.40 26.77 3.04
N GLU A 62 -5.28 26.58 2.39
CA GLU A 62 -5.22 26.12 1.01
C GLU A 62 -5.62 24.64 0.92
N ARG A 63 -6.20 24.23 -0.19
CA ARG A 63 -6.45 22.81 -0.46
C ARG A 63 -5.23 22.21 -1.10
N ARG A 64 -4.81 21.06 -0.60
CA ARG A 64 -3.70 20.24 -1.13
C ARG A 64 -4.24 18.87 -1.53
N TRP A 65 -3.79 18.35 -2.66
CA TRP A 65 -4.20 17.02 -3.12
C TRP A 65 -3.12 16.38 -3.96
N CYS A 66 -3.22 15.05 -4.11
CA CYS A 66 -2.34 14.23 -4.91
C CYS A 66 -3.11 13.62 -6.09
N LEU A 67 -2.49 13.57 -7.26
CA LEU A 67 -2.91 12.74 -8.37
C LEU A 67 -1.99 11.54 -8.46
N PHE A 68 -2.55 10.36 -8.19
CA PHE A 68 -1.80 9.10 -8.18
C PHE A 68 -1.48 8.62 -9.59
N ARG A 69 -0.31 8.06 -9.77
CA ARG A 69 0.03 7.31 -10.97
C ARG A 69 -0.40 5.86 -10.81
N GLY A 70 -1.35 5.40 -11.61
CA GLY A 70 -1.88 4.04 -11.56
C GLY A 70 -3.01 3.88 -10.54
N SER A 71 -2.88 2.91 -9.63
CA SER A 71 -3.91 2.68 -8.60
C SER A 71 -3.89 3.78 -7.54
N GLU A 72 -5.09 4.29 -7.22
CA GLU A 72 -5.30 5.27 -6.15
C GLU A 72 -5.17 4.56 -4.80
N GLU A 73 -4.02 4.73 -4.16
CA GLU A 73 -3.72 4.14 -2.87
C GLU A 73 -2.92 5.13 -2.01
N ALA A 74 -3.51 5.51 -0.89
CA ALA A 74 -2.93 6.52 -0.01
C ALA A 74 -1.56 6.12 0.56
N SER A 75 -1.32 4.81 0.73
CA SER A 75 -0.05 4.30 1.24
C SER A 75 1.13 4.48 0.27
N LYS A 76 0.88 4.89 -0.96
CA LYS A 76 1.94 5.21 -1.94
C LYS A 76 2.55 6.59 -1.73
N VAL A 77 1.98 7.39 -0.85
CA VAL A 77 2.48 8.74 -0.58
C VAL A 77 3.68 8.65 0.35
N PRO A 78 4.88 9.10 -0.05
CA PRO A 78 6.05 9.17 0.81
C PRO A 78 5.84 10.10 2.02
N ALA A 79 6.61 9.88 3.08
CA ALA A 79 6.44 10.57 4.35
C ALA A 79 6.57 12.10 4.23
N GLU A 80 7.47 12.59 3.38
CA GLU A 80 7.70 14.01 3.13
C GLU A 80 6.46 14.68 2.53
N TRP A 81 5.86 14.03 1.54
CA TRP A 81 4.65 14.50 0.90
C TRP A 81 3.41 14.32 1.77
N HIS A 82 3.38 13.25 2.59
CA HIS A 82 2.31 13.04 3.55
C HIS A 82 2.24 14.17 4.57
N ALA A 83 3.38 14.57 5.15
CA ALA A 83 3.45 15.69 6.08
C ALA A 83 2.94 17.00 5.46
N TRP A 84 3.30 17.25 4.19
CA TRP A 84 2.83 18.41 3.46
C TRP A 84 1.32 18.34 3.16
N LEU A 85 0.81 17.21 2.69
CA LEU A 85 -0.63 17.02 2.41
C LEU A 85 -1.49 17.24 3.65
N HIS A 86 -1.02 16.84 4.81
CA HIS A 86 -1.72 16.99 6.09
C HIS A 86 -1.49 18.34 6.78
N HIS A 87 -0.84 19.29 6.10
CA HIS A 87 -0.53 20.61 6.64
C HIS A 87 0.29 20.59 7.93
N THR A 88 1.09 19.56 8.14
CA THR A 88 2.05 19.48 9.24
C THR A 88 3.24 20.40 8.96
N VAL A 89 3.57 20.57 7.68
CA VAL A 89 4.62 21.46 7.19
C VAL A 89 4.07 22.32 6.04
N ASP A 90 4.63 23.52 5.88
CA ASP A 90 4.19 24.46 4.83
C ASP A 90 4.81 24.11 3.48
N ASP A 91 6.07 23.71 3.45
CA ASP A 91 6.80 23.29 2.26
C ASP A 91 7.09 21.78 2.27
N PRO A 92 7.08 21.14 1.11
CA PRO A 92 7.41 19.71 1.03
C PRO A 92 8.87 19.47 1.40
N LEU A 93 9.09 18.46 2.27
CA LEU A 93 10.41 18.14 2.83
C LEU A 93 11.28 17.29 1.88
N THR A 94 11.15 17.49 0.58
CA THR A 94 11.87 16.71 -0.44
C THR A 94 13.38 16.78 -0.33
N HIS A 95 13.91 17.85 0.23
CA HIS A 95 15.35 18.00 0.50
C HIS A 95 15.84 17.10 1.64
N LEU A 96 14.96 16.71 2.57
CA LEU A 96 15.33 15.81 3.68
C LEU A 96 15.45 14.35 3.24
N SER A 97 14.87 13.97 2.10
CA SER A 97 15.07 12.63 1.55
C SER A 97 16.52 12.36 1.17
N THR A 98 17.28 13.41 0.90
CA THR A 98 18.73 13.34 0.61
C THR A 98 19.58 13.07 1.87
N GLU A 99 19.04 13.34 3.07
CA GLU A 99 19.71 13.16 4.36
C GLU A 99 19.11 11.98 5.14
N MET A 100 18.93 10.84 4.48
CA MET A 100 18.39 9.64 5.14
C MET A 100 19.31 9.21 6.30
N LYS A 101 18.70 9.01 7.45
CA LYS A 101 19.40 8.49 8.63
C LYS A 101 19.64 6.98 8.48
N PRO A 102 20.70 6.39 9.08
CA PRO A 102 21.04 4.97 8.93
C PRO A 102 19.93 3.99 9.33
N TRP A 103 19.00 4.43 10.17
CA TRP A 103 17.85 3.63 10.62
C TRP A 103 16.60 3.81 9.76
N GLN A 104 16.56 4.80 8.88
CA GLN A 104 15.44 5.02 7.96
C GLN A 104 15.47 3.99 6.84
N ARG A 105 14.30 3.52 6.47
CA ARG A 105 14.10 2.65 5.31
C ARG A 105 13.42 3.44 4.21
N GLU A 106 13.71 3.05 3.00
CA GLU A 106 12.99 3.51 1.82
C GLU A 106 11.48 3.24 1.96
N HIS A 107 10.68 4.15 1.45
CA HIS A 107 9.23 4.06 1.57
C HIS A 107 8.69 2.90 0.72
N GLU A 108 7.95 1.99 1.36
CA GLU A 108 7.23 0.93 0.69
C GLU A 108 5.72 1.11 0.86
N PRO A 109 4.93 1.05 -0.23
CA PRO A 109 3.48 1.03 -0.13
C PRO A 109 2.97 -0.17 0.67
N ASN A 110 1.76 -0.06 1.22
CA ASN A 110 1.14 -1.16 1.94
C ASN A 110 0.93 -2.38 1.04
N MET A 111 1.64 -3.46 1.33
CA MET A 111 1.60 -4.71 0.57
C MET A 111 0.53 -5.70 1.07
N THR A 112 -0.31 -5.31 2.05
CA THR A 112 -1.38 -6.17 2.58
C THR A 112 -2.32 -6.62 1.45
N GLY A 113 -2.62 -7.91 1.41
CA GLY A 113 -3.43 -8.51 0.34
C GLY A 113 -2.67 -8.86 -0.94
N THR A 114 -1.36 -8.61 -1.00
CA THR A 114 -0.49 -9.01 -2.11
C THR A 114 0.37 -10.22 -1.72
N GLY A 115 1.03 -10.84 -2.70
CA GLY A 115 2.00 -11.92 -2.44
C GLY A 115 3.25 -11.45 -1.68
N LYS A 116 3.51 -10.14 -1.64
CA LYS A 116 4.63 -9.52 -0.92
C LYS A 116 4.28 -9.09 0.51
N ALA A 117 3.01 -9.31 0.94
CA ALA A 117 2.59 -8.97 2.29
C ALA A 117 3.49 -9.66 3.33
N TYR A 118 3.90 -8.89 4.34
CA TYR A 118 4.62 -9.46 5.47
C TYR A 118 3.75 -10.50 6.19
N ARG A 119 4.30 -11.69 6.35
CA ARG A 119 3.65 -12.80 7.05
C ARG A 119 4.60 -13.29 8.14
N PRO A 120 4.24 -13.15 9.42
CA PRO A 120 5.06 -13.64 10.52
C PRO A 120 5.20 -15.17 10.48
N ALA A 121 6.18 -15.72 11.21
CA ALA A 121 6.45 -17.14 11.21
C ALA A 121 5.26 -18.01 11.63
N GLY A 122 4.41 -17.49 12.55
CA GLY A 122 3.20 -18.18 13.00
C GLY A 122 1.97 -18.02 12.10
N HIS A 123 2.10 -17.38 10.94
CA HIS A 123 0.97 -17.18 10.03
C HIS A 123 0.53 -18.50 9.40
N SER A 124 -0.80 -18.75 9.29
CA SER A 124 -1.38 -20.00 8.77
C SER A 124 -0.85 -20.41 7.40
N SER A 125 -0.58 -19.45 6.51
CA SER A 125 -0.01 -19.71 5.17
C SER A 125 1.49 -20.10 5.18
N ARG A 126 2.16 -20.08 6.35
CA ARG A 126 3.55 -20.49 6.57
C ARG A 126 3.66 -21.70 7.48
N ASN A 127 2.69 -22.65 7.41
CA ASN A 127 2.59 -23.85 8.22
C ASN A 127 2.44 -23.60 9.72
N SER A 128 2.02 -22.41 10.14
CA SER A 128 1.74 -22.02 11.54
C SER A 128 2.86 -22.31 12.54
N ALA A 129 4.06 -22.63 12.08
CA ALA A 129 5.21 -22.91 12.94
C ALA A 129 5.88 -21.58 13.31
N ARG A 130 5.67 -21.12 14.54
CA ARG A 130 6.45 -20.02 15.12
C ARG A 130 7.54 -20.57 16.04
N ALA A 131 8.63 -19.84 16.16
CA ALA A 131 9.61 -20.11 17.20
C ALA A 131 8.99 -19.99 18.58
N ARG A 132 9.33 -20.85 19.52
CA ARG A 132 8.92 -20.73 20.92
C ARG A 132 9.43 -19.40 21.48
N ALA A 133 8.57 -18.71 22.19
CA ALA A 133 8.91 -17.49 22.92
C ALA A 133 9.06 -17.80 24.41
N THR A 134 9.80 -16.96 25.13
CA THR A 134 10.01 -17.09 26.57
C THR A 134 8.71 -17.03 27.39
N GLY A 135 7.63 -16.48 26.83
CA GLY A 135 6.31 -16.40 27.45
C GLY A 135 5.37 -17.55 27.07
N ASP A 136 5.83 -18.55 26.33
CA ASP A 136 5.00 -19.70 25.99
C ASP A 136 4.73 -20.55 27.23
N TYR A 137 3.46 -20.94 27.39
CA TYR A 137 3.05 -21.80 28.48
C TYR A 137 3.67 -23.20 28.32
N GLU A 138 4.32 -23.68 29.37
CA GLU A 138 4.70 -25.06 29.53
C GLU A 138 3.75 -25.72 30.53
N ALA A 139 3.04 -26.75 30.07
CA ALA A 139 2.13 -27.48 30.94
C ALA A 139 2.93 -28.14 32.09
N TRP A 140 2.52 -27.86 33.32
CA TRP A 140 3.06 -28.54 34.50
C TRP A 140 2.72 -30.04 34.41
N SER A 141 3.70 -30.91 34.61
CA SER A 141 3.51 -32.32 34.73
C SER A 141 3.90 -32.76 36.17
N PRO A 142 3.04 -33.48 36.92
CA PRO A 142 3.39 -33.99 38.24
C PRO A 142 4.50 -35.05 38.11
N GLU A 143 5.46 -35.01 39.01
CA GLU A 143 6.50 -36.04 39.15
C GLU A 143 5.91 -37.33 39.75
#